data_f460b674da3dcf2a1f76f370e6be3db3
#
_entry.id   f460b674da3dcf2a1f76f370e6be3db3
#
_cell.length_a   1.000
_cell.length_b   1.000
_cell.length_c   1.000
_cell.angle_alpha   90.00
_cell.angle_beta   90.00
_cell.angle_gamma   90.00
#
_symmetry.space_group_name_H-M   'P 1'
#
loop_
_entity.id
_entity.type
_entity.pdbx_description
1 polymer ?
#
loop_
_entity_poly.entity_id
_entity_poly.type
_entity_poly.pdbx_seq_one_letter_code
_entity_poly.pdbx_strand_id
1 'polypeptide(L)'
;MKIRIPNYLLLGAVGFLFALPMAAQEFDEAKWGQNSAGVELRTLEGPRSHDASGTVLIYNLVGKGFPANERYSLWGWIPGHKPQKAIAGVSFDKRGVLVCSGKPGSCAATTPDDPINIKTTAVLGEPKRFAVISDDGKVAGFAEAVPFPIEASNKGCKISVVRQSPLAELVLVRATGFVPYEMLNVSGHVGGLDSIHSPTVSPDGAWQALIGTKTPGQDSGTATIKVSGQQCSVSVSFSWGEGTAKEQ
;
A
#
# COMPACT_ATOMS: atom_id res chain seq x y z
N MET A 1 33.03 23.18 -79.06
CA MET A 1 32.26 23.92 -78.06
C MET A 1 31.58 22.89 -77.17
N LYS A 2 32.14 22.64 -75.95
CA LYS A 2 31.64 21.61 -75.03
C LYS A 2 30.85 22.28 -73.92
N ILE A 3 29.56 21.99 -73.83
CA ILE A 3 28.65 22.46 -72.78
C ILE A 3 28.71 21.47 -71.64
N ARG A 4 29.14 21.90 -70.44
CA ARG A 4 29.07 21.17 -69.20
C ARG A 4 27.75 21.44 -68.50
N ILE A 5 27.02 20.37 -68.13
CA ILE A 5 25.82 20.41 -67.32
C ILE A 5 26.26 20.19 -65.86
N PRO A 6 25.87 21.04 -64.89
CA PRO A 6 26.15 20.83 -63.49
C PRO A 6 25.21 19.81 -62.85
N ASN A 7 25.75 18.85 -62.12
CA ASN A 7 25.01 17.91 -61.29
C ASN A 7 24.44 18.64 -60.09
N TYR A 8 23.10 18.65 -59.94
CA TYR A 8 22.43 19.01 -58.71
C TYR A 8 22.34 17.78 -57.79
N LEU A 9 23.07 17.87 -56.69
CA LEU A 9 22.98 16.92 -55.57
C LEU A 9 21.65 17.17 -54.85
N LEU A 10 20.71 16.22 -54.96
CA LEU A 10 19.50 16.17 -54.11
C LEU A 10 19.92 15.67 -52.74
N LEU A 11 20.04 16.58 -51.76
CA LEU A 11 20.12 16.22 -50.34
C LEU A 11 18.73 15.80 -49.86
N GLY A 12 18.53 14.49 -49.75
CA GLY A 12 17.35 13.93 -49.07
C GLY A 12 17.47 14.19 -47.55
N ALA A 13 16.61 15.04 -47.03
CA ALA A 13 16.47 15.20 -45.57
C ALA A 13 15.81 13.95 -45.00
N VAL A 14 16.61 13.06 -44.43
CA VAL A 14 16.12 11.95 -43.59
C VAL A 14 15.65 12.56 -42.28
N GLY A 15 14.35 12.75 -42.15
CA GLY A 15 13.72 13.15 -40.91
C GLY A 15 13.85 12.03 -39.89
N PHE A 16 14.81 12.13 -38.96
CA PHE A 16 14.84 11.31 -37.75
C PHE A 16 13.66 11.75 -36.87
N LEU A 17 12.58 10.99 -36.94
CA LEU A 17 11.55 10.99 -35.90
C LEU A 17 12.19 10.42 -34.63
N PHE A 18 12.70 11.29 -33.77
CA PHE A 18 13.01 10.95 -32.41
C PHE A 18 11.69 10.57 -31.74
N ALA A 19 11.43 9.26 -31.62
CA ALA A 19 10.46 8.76 -30.65
C ALA A 19 11.01 9.15 -29.26
N LEU A 20 10.49 10.25 -28.73
CA LEU A 20 10.72 10.60 -27.33
C LEU A 20 10.31 9.37 -26.50
N PRO A 21 11.18 8.82 -25.66
CA PRO A 21 10.74 7.78 -24.75
C PRO A 21 9.57 8.37 -23.95
N MET A 22 8.40 7.73 -24.02
CA MET A 22 7.31 8.02 -23.09
C MET A 22 7.95 7.82 -21.70
N ALA A 23 8.23 8.92 -21.02
CA ALA A 23 8.67 8.87 -19.63
C ALA A 23 7.62 8.04 -18.91
N ALA A 24 8.03 6.88 -18.41
CA ALA A 24 7.17 6.08 -17.56
C ALA A 24 6.74 7.02 -16.44
N GLN A 25 5.43 7.25 -16.33
CA GLN A 25 4.89 8.19 -15.36
C GLN A 25 5.31 7.66 -13.98
N GLU A 26 6.29 8.32 -13.38
CA GLU A 26 6.81 7.95 -12.07
C GLU A 26 5.70 8.29 -11.08
N PHE A 27 5.23 7.29 -10.37
CA PHE A 27 4.17 7.46 -9.40
C PHE A 27 4.67 8.32 -8.24
N ASP A 28 3.97 9.42 -7.96
CA ASP A 28 4.26 10.30 -6.84
C ASP A 28 3.87 9.61 -5.51
N GLU A 29 4.86 9.10 -4.79
CA GLU A 29 4.66 8.43 -3.49
C GLU A 29 3.92 9.32 -2.47
N ALA A 30 4.04 10.65 -2.59
CA ALA A 30 3.35 11.58 -1.71
C ALA A 30 1.81 11.56 -1.88
N LYS A 31 1.32 11.05 -3.00
CA LYS A 31 -0.12 10.88 -3.28
C LYS A 31 -0.65 9.51 -2.87
N TRP A 32 0.20 8.62 -2.39
CA TRP A 32 -0.25 7.30 -1.98
C TRP A 32 -1.25 7.40 -0.82
N GLY A 33 -2.39 6.72 -0.99
CA GLY A 33 -3.48 6.71 0.01
C GLY A 33 -4.52 7.83 -0.18
N GLN A 34 -4.36 8.72 -1.17
CA GLN A 34 -5.33 9.75 -1.47
C GLN A 34 -6.24 9.33 -2.62
N ASN A 35 -7.45 8.93 -2.32
CA ASN A 35 -8.45 8.62 -3.32
C ASN A 35 -8.87 9.88 -4.10
N SER A 36 -9.09 9.75 -5.41
CA SER A 36 -9.79 10.78 -6.17
C SER A 36 -11.20 11.00 -5.64
N ALA A 37 -11.73 12.20 -5.81
CA ALA A 37 -13.06 12.55 -5.32
C ALA A 37 -14.13 11.58 -5.87
N GLY A 38 -14.92 10.99 -4.96
CA GLY A 38 -15.98 10.03 -5.30
C GLY A 38 -15.50 8.62 -5.67
N VAL A 39 -14.18 8.36 -5.63
CA VAL A 39 -13.60 7.05 -5.89
C VAL A 39 -13.34 6.32 -4.59
N GLU A 40 -13.75 5.05 -4.51
CA GLU A 40 -13.44 4.14 -3.42
C GLU A 40 -12.81 2.87 -4.01
N LEU A 41 -11.79 2.34 -3.34
CA LEU A 41 -11.20 1.03 -3.63
C LEU A 41 -11.20 0.21 -2.35
N ARG A 42 -11.59 -1.08 -2.44
CA ARG A 42 -11.61 -2.01 -1.30
C ARG A 42 -10.97 -3.32 -1.70
N THR A 43 -10.37 -3.99 -0.73
CA THR A 43 -9.93 -5.38 -0.83
C THR A 43 -11.04 -6.32 -0.40
N LEU A 44 -11.22 -7.40 -1.16
CA LEU A 44 -11.98 -8.58 -0.73
C LEU A 44 -10.99 -9.72 -0.57
N GLU A 45 -10.91 -10.26 0.63
CA GLU A 45 -10.06 -11.43 0.90
C GLU A 45 -10.79 -12.70 0.47
N GLY A 46 -10.13 -13.49 -0.36
CA GLY A 46 -10.57 -14.82 -0.76
C GLY A 46 -10.10 -15.91 0.20
N PRO A 47 -10.22 -17.17 -0.20
CA PRO A 47 -9.76 -18.29 0.61
C PRO A 47 -8.26 -18.19 0.91
N ARG A 48 -7.89 -18.50 2.15
CA ARG A 48 -6.48 -18.66 2.55
C ARG A 48 -6.02 -20.08 2.25
N SER A 49 -4.78 -20.23 1.84
CA SER A 49 -4.12 -21.52 1.69
C SER A 49 -2.72 -21.49 2.32
N HIS A 50 -2.11 -22.66 2.48
CA HIS A 50 -0.76 -22.78 3.01
C HIS A 50 0.11 -23.49 1.99
N ASP A 51 1.32 -22.98 1.80
CA ASP A 51 2.36 -23.63 1.02
C ASP A 51 3.72 -23.53 1.73
N ALA A 52 4.81 -23.89 1.06
CA ALA A 52 6.15 -23.85 1.62
C ALA A 52 6.64 -22.43 1.99
N SER A 53 6.01 -21.40 1.46
CA SER A 53 6.31 -19.99 1.76
C SER A 53 5.47 -19.41 2.90
N GLY A 54 4.52 -20.20 3.44
CA GLY A 54 3.64 -19.82 4.54
C GLY A 54 2.18 -19.68 4.12
N THR A 55 1.43 -18.79 4.79
CA THR A 55 0.04 -18.54 4.46
C THR A 55 -0.08 -17.68 3.21
N VAL A 56 -0.67 -18.24 2.17
CA VAL A 56 -0.99 -17.56 0.93
C VAL A 56 -2.37 -16.92 1.04
N LEU A 57 -2.43 -15.65 0.78
CA LEU A 57 -3.62 -14.82 0.75
C LEU A 57 -4.01 -14.52 -0.69
N ILE A 58 -5.29 -14.48 -0.96
CA ILE A 58 -5.83 -14.08 -2.26
C ILE A 58 -6.70 -12.85 -2.05
N TYR A 59 -6.43 -11.78 -2.78
CA TYR A 59 -7.26 -10.59 -2.78
C TYR A 59 -7.86 -10.34 -4.15
N ASN A 60 -9.12 -9.93 -4.15
CA ASN A 60 -9.75 -9.23 -5.26
C ASN A 60 -9.93 -7.77 -4.89
N LEU A 61 -9.93 -6.89 -5.86
CA LEU A 61 -10.20 -5.47 -5.64
C LEU A 61 -11.58 -5.11 -6.16
N VAL A 62 -12.31 -4.33 -5.38
CA VAL A 62 -13.62 -3.80 -5.76
C VAL A 62 -13.56 -2.28 -5.70
N GLY A 63 -13.88 -1.64 -6.83
CA GLY A 63 -13.89 -0.20 -7.00
C GLY A 63 -15.30 0.35 -7.16
N LYS A 64 -15.50 1.57 -6.66
CA LYS A 64 -16.70 2.38 -6.89
C LYS A 64 -16.27 3.76 -7.37
N GLY A 65 -17.04 4.34 -8.28
CA GLY A 65 -16.75 5.69 -8.82
C GLY A 65 -15.64 5.75 -9.86
N PHE A 66 -15.09 4.62 -10.29
CA PHE A 66 -14.15 4.56 -11.39
C PHE A 66 -14.87 4.71 -12.74
N PRO A 67 -14.46 5.65 -13.63
CA PRO A 67 -15.01 5.77 -14.98
C PRO A 67 -14.85 4.48 -15.78
N ALA A 68 -15.96 3.99 -16.38
CA ALA A 68 -16.00 2.69 -17.08
C ALA A 68 -15.17 2.65 -18.37
N ASN A 69 -14.93 3.80 -19.01
CA ASN A 69 -14.22 3.88 -20.30
C ASN A 69 -12.71 4.11 -20.16
N GLU A 70 -12.24 4.24 -18.93
CA GLU A 70 -10.83 4.46 -18.63
C GLU A 70 -10.07 3.13 -18.55
N ARG A 71 -8.77 3.19 -18.83
CA ARG A 71 -7.83 2.09 -18.60
C ARG A 71 -7.03 2.40 -17.35
N TYR A 72 -6.80 1.36 -16.61
CA TYR A 72 -6.11 1.47 -15.34
C TYR A 72 -4.89 0.56 -15.28
N SER A 73 -4.00 0.88 -14.35
CA SER A 73 -2.90 0.02 -13.93
C SER A 73 -3.07 -0.31 -12.45
N LEU A 74 -2.84 -1.57 -12.10
CA LEU A 74 -2.75 -2.04 -10.72
C LEU A 74 -1.34 -1.85 -10.21
N TRP A 75 -1.22 -1.26 -9.03
CA TRP A 75 0.03 -1.05 -8.32
C TRP A 75 -0.02 -1.76 -6.96
N GLY A 76 1.13 -2.26 -6.52
CA GLY A 76 1.31 -2.80 -5.18
C GLY A 76 2.41 -2.07 -4.44
N TRP A 77 2.28 -1.99 -3.13
CA TRP A 77 3.32 -1.45 -2.27
C TRP A 77 3.47 -2.28 -0.99
N ILE A 78 4.72 -2.63 -0.69
CA ILE A 78 5.15 -3.33 0.52
C ILE A 78 6.04 -2.36 1.32
N PRO A 79 5.92 -2.28 2.65
CA PRO A 79 6.78 -1.44 3.48
C PRO A 79 8.27 -1.61 3.17
N GLY A 80 9.00 -0.51 3.07
CA GLY A 80 10.44 -0.49 2.75
C GLY A 80 10.78 -0.60 1.27
N HIS A 81 9.80 -0.74 0.38
CA HIS A 81 9.98 -0.75 -1.07
C HIS A 81 9.22 0.41 -1.71
N LYS A 82 9.62 0.80 -2.92
CA LYS A 82 8.83 1.74 -3.72
C LYS A 82 7.58 1.05 -4.27
N PRO A 83 6.47 1.80 -4.47
CA PRO A 83 5.31 1.29 -5.20
C PRO A 83 5.71 0.77 -6.57
N GLN A 84 5.17 -0.38 -6.95
CA GLN A 84 5.48 -1.04 -8.22
C GLN A 84 4.20 -1.29 -9.02
N LYS A 85 4.25 -0.99 -10.33
CA LYS A 85 3.20 -1.36 -11.27
C LYS A 85 3.23 -2.87 -11.45
N ALA A 86 2.17 -3.55 -11.01
CA ALA A 86 2.04 -4.99 -11.11
C ALA A 86 1.39 -5.42 -12.42
N ILE A 87 0.31 -4.75 -12.81
CA ILE A 87 -0.49 -5.13 -14.00
C ILE A 87 -0.97 -3.84 -14.69
N ALA A 88 -0.83 -3.78 -16.01
CA ALA A 88 -1.41 -2.72 -16.84
C ALA A 88 -2.64 -3.23 -17.60
N GLY A 89 -3.51 -2.30 -18.02
CA GLY A 89 -4.67 -2.62 -18.84
C GLY A 89 -5.77 -3.36 -18.09
N VAL A 90 -6.01 -2.97 -16.85
CA VAL A 90 -7.12 -3.45 -16.04
C VAL A 90 -8.34 -2.51 -16.17
N SER A 91 -9.51 -2.99 -15.82
CA SER A 91 -10.78 -2.24 -15.78
C SER A 91 -11.67 -2.79 -14.67
N PHE A 92 -12.80 -2.15 -14.43
CA PHE A 92 -13.82 -2.67 -13.51
C PHE A 92 -15.02 -3.22 -14.27
N ASP A 93 -15.50 -4.39 -13.87
CA ASP A 93 -16.74 -4.96 -14.40
C ASP A 93 -17.98 -4.23 -13.87
N LYS A 94 -19.19 -4.64 -14.29
CA LYS A 94 -20.45 -4.03 -13.84
C LYS A 94 -20.72 -4.17 -12.34
N ARG A 95 -20.05 -5.09 -11.66
CA ARG A 95 -20.12 -5.30 -10.20
C ARG A 95 -19.07 -4.47 -9.46
N GLY A 96 -18.21 -3.76 -10.19
CA GLY A 96 -17.08 -3.04 -9.65
C GLY A 96 -15.86 -3.91 -9.34
N VAL A 97 -15.81 -5.16 -9.81
CA VAL A 97 -14.66 -6.05 -9.58
C VAL A 97 -13.57 -5.74 -10.59
N LEU A 98 -12.32 -5.69 -10.13
CA LEU A 98 -11.16 -5.46 -11.00
C LEU A 98 -10.92 -6.69 -11.89
N VAL A 99 -10.91 -6.48 -13.20
CA VAL A 99 -10.76 -7.51 -14.23
C VAL A 99 -9.72 -7.10 -15.27
N CYS A 100 -9.27 -8.02 -16.10
CA CYS A 100 -8.48 -7.71 -17.28
C CYS A 100 -9.36 -7.03 -18.34
N SER A 101 -8.87 -5.96 -18.97
CA SER A 101 -9.67 -5.21 -19.96
C SER A 101 -9.91 -5.94 -21.28
N GLY A 102 -9.34 -7.12 -21.48
CA GLY A 102 -9.46 -7.92 -22.71
C GLY A 102 -8.84 -7.30 -23.96
N LYS A 103 -8.20 -6.14 -23.86
CA LYS A 103 -7.55 -5.44 -24.98
C LYS A 103 -6.12 -5.95 -25.19
N PRO A 104 -5.59 -5.91 -26.44
CA PRO A 104 -4.19 -6.26 -26.71
C PRO A 104 -3.23 -5.49 -25.80
N GLY A 105 -2.27 -6.19 -25.19
CA GLY A 105 -1.32 -5.60 -24.23
C GLY A 105 -1.86 -5.41 -22.80
N SER A 106 -3.09 -5.86 -22.53
CA SER A 106 -3.61 -5.98 -21.17
C SER A 106 -3.08 -7.24 -20.49
N CYS A 107 -3.36 -7.38 -19.19
CA CYS A 107 -2.99 -8.56 -18.42
C CYS A 107 -3.42 -9.85 -19.16
N ALA A 108 -2.56 -10.86 -19.08
CA ALA A 108 -2.86 -12.19 -19.63
C ALA A 108 -3.86 -12.92 -18.71
N ALA A 109 -5.15 -12.58 -18.86
CA ALA A 109 -6.20 -13.40 -18.28
C ALA A 109 -6.59 -14.50 -19.30
N THR A 110 -6.85 -15.66 -18.78
CA THR A 110 -7.35 -16.79 -19.58
C THR A 110 -8.74 -16.50 -20.14
N THR A 111 -9.50 -15.63 -19.50
CA THR A 111 -10.85 -15.22 -19.91
C THR A 111 -11.04 -13.73 -19.66
N PRO A 112 -11.53 -12.92 -20.62
CA PRO A 112 -12.01 -11.58 -20.35
C PRO A 112 -13.08 -11.64 -19.23
N ASP A 113 -13.10 -10.66 -18.34
CA ASP A 113 -14.02 -10.56 -17.21
C ASP A 113 -13.75 -11.46 -15.99
N ASP A 114 -12.72 -12.31 -16.02
CA ASP A 114 -12.32 -13.02 -14.81
C ASP A 114 -11.71 -12.03 -13.77
N PRO A 115 -12.09 -12.15 -12.49
CA PRO A 115 -11.50 -11.35 -11.44
C PRO A 115 -9.98 -11.52 -11.36
N ILE A 116 -9.28 -10.42 -11.19
CA ILE A 116 -7.84 -10.47 -10.93
C ILE A 116 -7.61 -10.96 -9.51
N ASN A 117 -7.04 -12.15 -9.38
CA ASN A 117 -6.66 -12.75 -8.12
C ASN A 117 -5.22 -12.34 -7.76
N ILE A 118 -5.07 -11.48 -6.77
CA ILE A 118 -3.76 -11.01 -6.28
C ILE A 118 -3.31 -11.99 -5.19
N LYS A 119 -2.34 -12.85 -5.54
CA LYS A 119 -1.74 -13.79 -4.56
C LYS A 119 -0.57 -13.11 -3.85
N THR A 120 -0.53 -13.21 -2.54
CA THR A 120 0.54 -12.66 -1.72
C THR A 120 0.70 -13.45 -0.43
N THR A 121 1.85 -13.33 0.21
CA THR A 121 2.08 -13.75 1.60
C THR A 121 2.16 -12.52 2.48
N ALA A 122 1.91 -12.64 3.76
CA ALA A 122 2.09 -11.55 4.70
C ALA A 122 2.58 -12.09 6.04
N VAL A 123 3.33 -11.26 6.73
CA VAL A 123 3.74 -11.50 8.12
C VAL A 123 2.87 -10.67 9.07
N LEU A 124 2.93 -10.98 10.34
CA LEU A 124 2.18 -10.31 11.39
C LEU A 124 2.38 -8.78 11.34
N GLY A 125 1.29 -8.01 11.29
CA GLY A 125 1.31 -6.55 11.23
C GLY A 125 1.69 -5.93 9.88
N GLU A 126 1.97 -6.73 8.84
CA GLU A 126 2.35 -6.22 7.52
C GLU A 126 1.12 -5.79 6.72
N PRO A 127 1.06 -4.51 6.28
CA PRO A 127 0.00 -4.06 5.39
C PRO A 127 0.26 -4.50 3.95
N LYS A 128 -0.79 -4.91 3.27
CA LYS A 128 -0.84 -5.06 1.81
C LYS A 128 -1.56 -3.85 1.25
N ARG A 129 -0.88 -3.06 0.44
CA ARG A 129 -1.38 -1.81 -0.11
C ARG A 129 -1.48 -1.92 -1.61
N PHE A 130 -2.62 -1.49 -2.13
CA PHE A 130 -2.95 -1.54 -3.55
C PHE A 130 -3.40 -0.17 -4.01
N ALA A 131 -3.09 0.15 -5.27
CA ALA A 131 -3.65 1.28 -5.95
C ALA A 131 -4.12 0.87 -7.34
N VAL A 132 -5.21 1.47 -7.79
CA VAL A 132 -5.66 1.40 -9.17
C VAL A 132 -5.67 2.82 -9.71
N ILE A 133 -4.86 3.06 -10.75
CA ILE A 133 -4.58 4.40 -11.26
C ILE A 133 -4.84 4.41 -12.75
N SER A 134 -5.58 5.41 -13.26
CA SER A 134 -5.81 5.58 -14.69
C SER A 134 -4.50 5.83 -15.44
N ASP A 135 -4.46 5.47 -16.72
CA ASP A 135 -3.25 5.60 -17.55
C ASP A 135 -2.79 7.07 -17.68
N ASP A 136 -3.71 8.04 -17.53
CA ASP A 136 -3.39 9.48 -17.50
C ASP A 136 -3.10 10.03 -16.09
N GLY A 137 -3.20 9.19 -15.06
CA GLY A 137 -2.90 9.53 -13.66
C GLY A 137 -3.93 10.42 -12.95
N LYS A 138 -5.08 10.73 -13.58
CA LYS A 138 -6.08 11.64 -12.99
C LYS A 138 -7.03 10.97 -12.02
N VAL A 139 -7.28 9.68 -12.20
CA VAL A 139 -8.16 8.90 -11.35
C VAL A 139 -7.34 7.86 -10.59
N ALA A 140 -7.41 7.88 -9.28
CA ALA A 140 -6.72 6.92 -8.41
C ALA A 140 -7.61 6.48 -7.26
N GLY A 141 -7.54 5.20 -6.95
CA GLY A 141 -8.13 4.62 -5.75
C GLY A 141 -7.09 3.77 -5.02
N PHE A 142 -7.15 3.78 -3.68
CA PHE A 142 -6.21 3.11 -2.80
C PHE A 142 -6.95 2.21 -1.83
N ALA A 143 -6.37 1.04 -1.55
CA ALA A 143 -6.87 0.10 -0.56
C ALA A 143 -5.70 -0.46 0.27
N GLU A 144 -5.96 -0.67 1.55
CA GLU A 144 -5.03 -1.31 2.48
C GLU A 144 -5.72 -2.49 3.16
N ALA A 145 -5.04 -3.60 3.31
CA ALA A 145 -5.45 -4.72 4.15
C ALA A 145 -4.29 -5.11 5.07
N VAL A 146 -4.59 -5.42 6.33
CA VAL A 146 -3.63 -5.99 7.29
C VAL A 146 -4.15 -7.38 7.66
N PRO A 147 -3.73 -8.44 6.95
CA PRO A 147 -4.33 -9.77 7.08
C PRO A 147 -4.08 -10.43 8.44
N PHE A 148 -2.98 -10.10 9.08
CA PHE A 148 -2.62 -10.57 10.43
C PHE A 148 -2.34 -9.34 11.30
N PRO A 149 -3.38 -8.69 11.85
CA PRO A 149 -3.18 -7.46 12.62
C PRO A 149 -2.51 -7.75 13.97
N ILE A 150 -1.57 -6.90 14.36
CA ILE A 150 -1.06 -6.84 15.74
C ILE A 150 -2.01 -5.92 16.49
N GLU A 151 -2.89 -6.48 17.34
CA GLU A 151 -3.90 -5.68 18.02
C GLU A 151 -4.29 -6.24 19.39
N ALA A 152 -4.79 -5.36 20.23
CA ALA A 152 -5.41 -5.70 21.50
C ALA A 152 -6.61 -4.81 21.76
N SER A 153 -7.56 -5.30 22.56
CA SER A 153 -8.76 -4.55 22.94
C SER A 153 -9.07 -4.76 24.42
N ASN A 154 -9.57 -3.73 25.08
CA ASN A 154 -10.04 -3.80 26.45
C ASN A 154 -11.13 -2.75 26.68
N LYS A 155 -12.32 -3.16 27.18
CA LYS A 155 -13.45 -2.27 27.53
C LYS A 155 -13.83 -1.27 26.43
N GLY A 156 -13.83 -1.71 25.16
CA GLY A 156 -14.18 -0.85 24.02
C GLY A 156 -13.04 -0.05 23.41
N CYS A 157 -11.90 0.07 24.12
CA CYS A 157 -10.70 0.64 23.54
C CYS A 157 -9.91 -0.41 22.77
N LYS A 158 -9.30 0.00 21.68
CA LYS A 158 -8.48 -0.86 20.82
C LYS A 158 -7.18 -0.17 20.50
N ILE A 159 -6.10 -0.94 20.46
CA ILE A 159 -4.81 -0.55 19.89
C ILE A 159 -4.46 -1.49 18.75
N SER A 160 -3.92 -0.95 17.66
CA SER A 160 -3.39 -1.72 16.55
C SER A 160 -2.02 -1.18 16.12
N VAL A 161 -1.16 -2.08 15.66
CA VAL A 161 0.19 -1.76 15.19
C VAL A 161 0.33 -2.25 13.77
N VAL A 162 0.73 -1.35 12.86
CA VAL A 162 0.92 -1.62 11.44
C VAL A 162 2.37 -1.32 11.08
N ARG A 163 3.07 -2.28 10.51
CA ARG A 163 4.46 -2.11 10.10
C ARG A 163 4.59 -1.06 9.00
N GLN A 164 5.57 -0.19 9.13
CA GLN A 164 5.95 0.80 8.12
C GLN A 164 7.34 0.50 7.53
N SER A 165 8.07 -0.45 8.14
CA SER A 165 9.32 -1.01 7.63
C SER A 165 9.28 -2.54 7.68
N PRO A 166 10.07 -3.24 6.85
CA PRO A 166 10.05 -4.72 6.76
C PRO A 166 10.33 -5.43 8.09
N LEU A 167 11.21 -4.86 8.90
CA LEU A 167 11.63 -5.39 10.18
C LEU A 167 10.88 -4.79 11.38
N ALA A 168 9.75 -4.12 11.14
CA ALA A 168 8.99 -3.40 12.17
C ALA A 168 9.83 -2.39 13.00
N GLU A 169 10.94 -1.89 12.45
CA GLU A 169 11.77 -0.85 13.07
C GLU A 169 11.06 0.51 13.09
N LEU A 170 10.06 0.68 12.24
CA LEU A 170 9.11 1.79 12.22
C LEU A 170 7.71 1.22 12.13
N VAL A 171 6.83 1.64 13.02
CA VAL A 171 5.44 1.19 13.07
C VAL A 171 4.49 2.38 13.19
N LEU A 172 3.29 2.24 12.61
CA LEU A 172 2.16 3.12 12.87
C LEU A 172 1.30 2.49 13.96
N VAL A 173 1.20 3.16 15.09
CA VAL A 173 0.30 2.79 16.17
C VAL A 173 -0.99 3.58 16.03
N ARG A 174 -2.12 2.90 16.07
CA ARG A 174 -3.46 3.50 16.07
C ARG A 174 -4.19 3.05 17.32
N ALA A 175 -4.80 3.98 18.03
CA ALA A 175 -5.63 3.70 19.20
C ALA A 175 -7.01 4.34 18.99
N THR A 176 -8.08 3.62 19.32
CA THR A 176 -9.48 4.05 19.10
C THR A 176 -10.35 3.68 20.29
N GLY A 177 -11.55 4.29 20.36
CA GLY A 177 -12.53 4.01 21.42
C GLY A 177 -12.26 4.76 22.73
N PHE A 178 -11.41 5.79 22.69
CA PHE A 178 -11.13 6.67 23.81
C PHE A 178 -12.11 7.86 23.85
N VAL A 179 -12.16 8.56 24.98
CA VAL A 179 -13.04 9.73 25.09
C VAL A 179 -12.48 10.85 24.21
N PRO A 180 -13.31 11.46 23.34
CA PRO A 180 -12.85 12.62 22.55
C PRO A 180 -12.20 13.70 23.41
N TYR A 181 -11.09 14.26 22.92
CA TYR A 181 -10.31 15.32 23.56
C TYR A 181 -9.66 14.94 24.91
N GLU A 182 -9.77 13.70 25.39
CA GLU A 182 -9.03 13.32 26.60
C GLU A 182 -7.51 13.30 26.37
N MET A 183 -6.77 13.50 27.45
CA MET A 183 -5.33 13.32 27.46
C MET A 183 -5.02 11.85 27.76
N LEU A 184 -4.32 11.20 26.85
CA LEU A 184 -3.86 9.82 27.04
C LEU A 184 -2.55 9.78 27.81
N ASN A 185 -2.31 8.67 28.50
CA ASN A 185 -0.98 8.28 28.93
C ASN A 185 -0.51 7.15 28.01
N VAL A 186 0.44 7.44 27.14
CA VAL A 186 1.05 6.48 26.21
C VAL A 186 2.43 6.14 26.71
N SER A 187 2.63 4.89 27.13
CA SER A 187 3.95 4.38 27.53
C SER A 187 4.44 3.33 26.56
N GLY A 188 5.71 3.43 26.19
CA GLY A 188 6.43 2.47 25.33
C GLY A 188 7.61 1.88 26.06
N HIS A 189 7.81 0.58 25.94
CA HIS A 189 9.03 -0.12 26.38
C HIS A 189 9.62 -0.80 25.15
N VAL A 190 10.82 -0.38 24.73
CA VAL A 190 11.49 -0.87 23.53
C VAL A 190 12.97 -1.05 23.83
N GLY A 191 13.48 -2.28 23.69
CA GLY A 191 14.91 -2.56 23.85
C GLY A 191 15.50 -2.15 25.20
N GLY A 192 14.69 -2.19 26.27
CA GLY A 192 15.10 -1.76 27.62
C GLY A 192 14.97 -0.24 27.86
N LEU A 193 14.46 0.52 26.91
CA LEU A 193 14.21 1.96 27.05
C LEU A 193 12.72 2.22 27.27
N ASP A 194 12.42 3.02 28.27
CA ASP A 194 11.05 3.48 28.56
C ASP A 194 10.81 4.88 27.99
N SER A 195 9.61 5.08 27.45
CA SER A 195 9.13 6.38 26.98
C SER A 195 7.72 6.65 27.50
N ILE A 196 7.40 7.90 27.79
CA ILE A 196 6.06 8.32 28.19
C ILE A 196 5.69 9.59 27.40
N HIS A 197 4.48 9.58 26.84
CA HIS A 197 3.91 10.70 26.10
C HIS A 197 2.47 10.91 26.54
N SER A 198 2.00 12.16 26.47
CA SER A 198 0.64 12.52 26.87
C SER A 198 -0.09 13.27 25.75
N PRO A 199 -0.41 12.58 24.64
CA PRO A 199 -1.13 13.20 23.53
C PRO A 199 -2.62 13.38 23.86
N THR A 200 -3.25 14.29 23.11
CA THR A 200 -4.71 14.48 23.13
C THR A 200 -5.39 13.65 22.05
N VAL A 201 -6.51 13.02 22.36
CA VAL A 201 -7.36 12.26 21.46
C VAL A 201 -8.10 13.19 20.50
N SER A 202 -8.23 12.80 19.25
CA SER A 202 -9.03 13.50 18.24
C SER A 202 -10.54 13.49 18.54
N PRO A 203 -11.34 14.32 17.84
CA PRO A 203 -12.79 14.41 18.07
C PRO A 203 -13.57 13.10 17.86
N ASP A 204 -13.02 12.18 17.08
CA ASP A 204 -13.59 10.85 16.78
C ASP A 204 -13.15 9.75 17.76
N GLY A 205 -12.48 10.12 18.85
CA GLY A 205 -12.02 9.17 19.86
C GLY A 205 -10.79 8.36 19.45
N ALA A 206 -9.99 8.87 18.49
CA ALA A 206 -8.83 8.21 17.95
C ALA A 206 -7.51 8.95 18.25
N TRP A 207 -6.42 8.21 18.24
CA TRP A 207 -5.06 8.72 18.28
C TRP A 207 -4.16 7.83 17.40
N GLN A 208 -3.17 8.43 16.77
CA GLN A 208 -2.16 7.68 16.03
C GLN A 208 -0.79 8.35 16.09
N ALA A 209 0.27 7.53 16.01
CA ALA A 209 1.64 8.00 15.92
C ALA A 209 2.53 7.01 15.19
N LEU A 210 3.56 7.54 14.54
CA LEU A 210 4.70 6.74 14.07
C LEU A 210 5.67 6.57 15.22
N ILE A 211 6.07 5.31 15.48
CA ILE A 211 6.98 4.96 16.56
C ILE A 211 8.16 4.19 15.97
N GLY A 212 9.38 4.68 16.25
CA GLY A 212 10.61 3.94 15.98
C GLY A 212 10.83 2.90 17.09
N THR A 213 11.14 1.67 16.70
CA THR A 213 11.40 0.57 17.63
C THR A 213 12.86 0.11 17.61
N LYS A 214 13.65 0.57 16.63
CA LYS A 214 15.07 0.25 16.55
C LYS A 214 15.83 0.85 17.72
N THR A 215 16.52 -0.02 18.47
CA THR A 215 17.38 0.37 19.59
C THR A 215 18.84 0.27 19.16
N PRO A 216 19.69 1.30 19.41
CA PRO A 216 21.11 1.23 19.10
C PRO A 216 21.79 0.02 19.73
N GLY A 217 22.57 -0.71 18.92
CA GLY A 217 23.30 -1.91 19.36
C GLY A 217 22.46 -3.18 19.49
N GLN A 218 21.20 -3.16 19.03
CA GLN A 218 20.33 -4.35 18.99
C GLN A 218 19.82 -4.55 17.56
N ASP A 219 19.85 -5.80 17.09
CA ASP A 219 19.37 -6.20 15.76
C ASP A 219 17.91 -6.67 15.80
N SER A 220 17.39 -6.96 16.99
CA SER A 220 16.01 -7.39 17.22
C SER A 220 15.61 -7.23 18.69
N GLY A 221 14.31 -7.28 18.94
CA GLY A 221 13.79 -7.20 20.29
C GLY A 221 12.26 -7.24 20.34
N THR A 222 11.72 -6.99 21.52
CA THR A 222 10.28 -6.83 21.75
C THR A 222 9.98 -5.38 22.08
N ALA A 223 8.92 -4.87 21.51
CA ALA A 223 8.33 -3.60 21.85
C ALA A 223 6.98 -3.83 22.54
N THR A 224 6.71 -3.11 23.63
CA THR A 224 5.41 -3.08 24.28
C THR A 224 4.91 -1.65 24.31
N ILE A 225 3.68 -1.45 23.85
CA ILE A 225 3.03 -0.14 23.87
C ILE A 225 1.74 -0.25 24.66
N LYS A 226 1.57 0.64 25.64
CA LYS A 226 0.37 0.75 26.46
C LYS A 226 -0.23 2.14 26.29
N VAL A 227 -1.54 2.16 26.05
CA VAL A 227 -2.32 3.39 25.96
C VAL A 227 -3.39 3.38 27.04
N SER A 228 -3.43 4.40 27.86
CA SER A 228 -4.36 4.53 29.00
C SER A 228 -5.10 5.86 28.89
N GLY A 229 -6.42 5.78 28.92
CA GLY A 229 -7.33 6.92 29.04
C GLY A 229 -8.15 6.83 30.31
N GLN A 230 -9.18 7.65 30.44
CA GLN A 230 -10.05 7.71 31.63
C GLN A 230 -10.84 6.41 31.87
N GLN A 231 -11.34 5.78 30.80
CA GLN A 231 -12.26 4.64 30.90
C GLN A 231 -11.58 3.28 30.69
N CYS A 232 -10.44 3.25 30.03
CA CYS A 232 -9.80 2.02 29.60
C CYS A 232 -8.30 2.14 29.52
N SER A 233 -7.64 0.99 29.57
CA SER A 233 -6.20 0.87 29.31
C SER A 233 -5.98 -0.39 28.48
N VAL A 234 -5.22 -0.30 27.41
CA VAL A 234 -4.94 -1.40 26.50
C VAL A 234 -3.44 -1.44 26.20
N SER A 235 -2.89 -2.64 26.08
CA SER A 235 -1.47 -2.85 25.80
C SER A 235 -1.30 -3.90 24.72
N VAL A 236 -0.28 -3.72 23.88
CA VAL A 236 0.11 -4.67 22.84
C VAL A 236 1.62 -4.85 22.87
N SER A 237 2.09 -6.09 22.65
CA SER A 237 3.51 -6.40 22.51
C SER A 237 3.74 -7.06 21.14
N PHE A 238 4.88 -6.76 20.52
CA PHE A 238 5.26 -7.30 19.23
C PHE A 238 6.78 -7.31 19.08
N SER A 239 7.27 -8.20 18.22
CA SER A 239 8.69 -8.29 17.90
C SER A 239 9.09 -7.29 16.81
N TRP A 240 10.34 -6.84 16.84
CA TRP A 240 10.97 -6.03 15.80
C TRP A 240 12.36 -6.60 15.47
N GLY A 241 12.91 -6.25 14.29
CA GLY A 241 14.20 -6.71 13.83
C GLY A 241 14.15 -8.07 13.10
N GLU A 242 15.27 -8.77 13.02
CA GLU A 242 15.44 -9.98 12.19
C GLU A 242 14.51 -11.15 12.54
N GLY A 243 14.01 -11.22 13.79
CA GLY A 243 13.09 -12.26 14.24
C GLY A 243 11.67 -12.16 13.67
N THR A 244 11.27 -11.00 13.20
CA THR A 244 9.86 -10.70 12.83
C THR A 244 9.37 -11.38 11.56
N ALA A 245 10.25 -11.83 10.67
CA ALA A 245 9.89 -12.52 9.42
C ALA A 245 9.37 -13.94 9.62
N LYS A 246 9.49 -14.49 10.84
CA LYS A 246 9.11 -15.88 11.17
C LYS A 246 7.79 -15.99 11.93
N GLU A 247 7.20 -14.86 12.33
CA GLU A 247 5.92 -14.83 13.04
C GLU A 247 4.77 -14.83 12.03
N GLN A 248 4.29 -16.03 11.68
CA GLN A 248 3.08 -16.27 10.88
C GLN A 248 2.04 -17.02 11.71
#